data_3bb89b0bac24794466139db3c5c16ddf
#
_entry.id   3bb89b0bac24794466139db3c5c16ddf
#
_cell.length_a   1.000
_cell.length_b   1.000
_cell.length_c   1.000
_cell.angle_alpha   90.00
_cell.angle_beta   90.00
_cell.angle_gamma   90.00
#
_symmetry.space_group_name_H-M   'P 1'
#
loop_
_entity.id
_entity.type
_entity.pdbx_description
1 polymer ?
#
loop_
_entity_poly.entity_id
_entity_poly.type
_entity_poly.pdbx_seq_one_letter_code
_entity_poly.pdbx_strand_id
1 'polypeptide(L)'
;VIDRLGFLQSLGALTVATGGLDVWEPTGTPIRVLVTNDLRGQQPVDAGDGTFAFGGKRWRGAPSTVPVDGSRLGLVTAIDVDQYLLGVIPLELSPSWPAAALQAQAIVARTYALARRTLSRPWDVVADDADQRWGGVDAEAPAASAAVGATRGQVLGYAGGPAAVFYSACCGGHTADASQLWGGAPLPYLRGVPDPYCVPAPDYRWTRSAPLGRALAAFGARIGATLVGADLGAPDDSGRPRTVTLHGERDATFGVGDFRRALGSDVVRSTWLRSVQVDATQAAPALVIEGSGRGHGVGLCQWGARYCAAAGASAAQILAVYFPGTAISGG
;
A
#
# COMPACT_ATOMS: atom_id res chain seq x y z
N VAL A 1 -10.62 6.23 3.39
CA VAL A 1 -9.68 5.27 4.02
C VAL A 1 -10.27 3.90 3.76
N ILE A 2 -9.66 3.15 2.84
CA ILE A 2 -10.14 1.81 2.52
C ILE A 2 -9.98 0.93 3.76
N ASP A 3 -11.04 0.21 4.06
CA ASP A 3 -11.08 -0.81 5.09
C ASP A 3 -10.17 -2.00 4.68
N ARG A 4 -8.86 -1.84 4.91
CA ARG A 4 -7.88 -2.93 4.75
C ARG A 4 -8.17 -4.10 5.70
N LEU A 5 -8.87 -3.83 6.82
CA LEU A 5 -9.38 -4.83 7.74
C LEU A 5 -10.51 -5.66 7.09
N GLY A 6 -11.47 -5.02 6.44
CA GLY A 6 -12.57 -5.70 5.77
C GLY A 6 -12.10 -6.63 4.66
N PHE A 7 -11.01 -6.23 3.95
CA PHE A 7 -10.41 -7.10 2.93
C PHE A 7 -9.78 -8.36 3.53
N LEU A 8 -9.01 -8.27 4.62
CA LEU A 8 -8.42 -9.43 5.28
C LEU A 8 -9.48 -10.31 5.96
N GLN A 9 -10.57 -9.73 6.46
CA GLN A 9 -11.68 -10.45 7.04
C GLN A 9 -12.51 -11.21 5.99
N SER A 10 -12.66 -10.65 4.77
CA SER A 10 -13.36 -11.33 3.68
C SER A 10 -12.60 -12.53 3.13
N LEU A 11 -11.27 -12.57 3.27
CA LEU A 11 -10.45 -13.73 2.87
C LEU A 11 -10.61 -14.94 3.81
N GLY A 12 -11.09 -14.76 5.05
CA GLY A 12 -11.34 -15.83 6.01
C GLY A 12 -12.55 -16.73 5.69
N ALA A 13 -13.35 -16.40 4.67
CA ALA A 13 -14.54 -17.16 4.28
C ALA A 13 -14.33 -18.02 3.00
N LEU A 14 -13.11 -18.14 2.47
CA LEU A 14 -12.83 -19.06 1.36
C LEU A 14 -12.74 -20.49 1.90
N THR A 15 -13.86 -21.22 1.86
CA THR A 15 -13.92 -22.68 1.93
C THR A 15 -13.05 -23.24 0.81
N VAL A 16 -12.09 -24.09 1.19
CA VAL A 16 -11.28 -24.87 0.26
C VAL A 16 -12.22 -25.80 -0.51
N ALA A 17 -12.63 -25.39 -1.69
CA ALA A 17 -13.21 -26.30 -2.68
C ALA A 17 -12.06 -27.07 -3.31
N THR A 18 -11.88 -28.33 -2.94
CA THR A 18 -11.05 -29.31 -3.65
C THR A 18 -11.75 -29.67 -4.96
N GLY A 19 -11.54 -28.87 -5.97
CA GLY A 19 -12.03 -29.11 -7.33
C GLY A 19 -11.14 -28.38 -8.31
N GLY A 20 -10.51 -29.16 -9.20
CA GLY A 20 -9.78 -28.82 -10.42
C GLY A 20 -9.02 -27.47 -10.42
N LEU A 21 -7.74 -27.52 -10.69
CA LEU A 21 -6.95 -26.33 -11.05
C LEU A 21 -7.54 -25.75 -12.35
N ASP A 22 -8.60 -24.97 -12.24
CA ASP A 22 -8.99 -24.07 -13.32
C ASP A 22 -7.85 -23.08 -13.47
N VAL A 23 -7.15 -23.20 -14.58
CA VAL A 23 -6.04 -22.30 -14.95
C VAL A 23 -6.65 -20.91 -15.09
N TRP A 24 -6.49 -20.08 -14.06
CA TRP A 24 -6.92 -18.72 -14.09
C TRP A 24 -6.04 -17.92 -15.07
N GLU A 25 -6.63 -17.46 -16.19
CA GLU A 25 -5.93 -16.67 -17.21
C GLU A 25 -6.15 -15.17 -16.95
N PRO A 26 -5.11 -14.45 -16.49
CA PRO A 26 -5.25 -13.04 -16.10
C PRO A 26 -5.17 -12.05 -17.26
N THR A 27 -4.77 -12.50 -18.45
CA THR A 27 -4.66 -11.65 -19.64
C THR A 27 -6.03 -11.35 -20.22
N GLY A 28 -6.30 -10.06 -20.49
CA GLY A 28 -7.59 -9.59 -21.01
C GLY A 28 -8.65 -9.48 -19.92
N THR A 29 -8.29 -9.57 -18.65
CA THR A 29 -9.23 -9.44 -17.54
C THR A 29 -9.47 -7.97 -17.21
N PRO A 30 -10.66 -7.41 -17.46
CA PRO A 30 -10.94 -6.03 -17.11
C PRO A 30 -11.03 -5.84 -15.61
N ILE A 31 -10.52 -4.71 -15.14
CA ILE A 31 -10.77 -4.15 -13.83
C ILE A 31 -11.52 -2.84 -13.98
N ARG A 32 -12.27 -2.49 -12.94
CA ARG A 32 -13.01 -1.24 -12.86
C ARG A 32 -12.30 -0.30 -11.90
N VAL A 33 -11.85 0.83 -12.41
CA VAL A 33 -11.08 1.81 -11.66
C VAL A 33 -11.92 3.05 -11.39
N LEU A 34 -12.15 3.40 -10.14
CA LEU A 34 -12.75 4.67 -9.75
C LEU A 34 -11.72 5.79 -9.92
N VAL A 35 -11.89 6.62 -10.94
CA VAL A 35 -11.01 7.76 -11.26
C VAL A 35 -11.26 8.93 -10.32
N THR A 36 -12.53 9.20 -10.02
CA THR A 36 -12.95 10.19 -9.02
C THR A 36 -14.27 9.79 -8.39
N ASN A 37 -14.43 10.14 -7.13
CA ASN A 37 -15.67 9.94 -6.37
C ASN A 37 -16.63 11.15 -6.44
N ASP A 38 -16.27 12.20 -7.20
CA ASP A 38 -17.08 13.39 -7.37
C ASP A 38 -16.77 14.06 -8.72
N LEU A 39 -17.71 13.98 -9.64
CA LEU A 39 -17.61 14.57 -10.98
C LEU A 39 -17.62 16.10 -10.97
N ARG A 40 -18.18 16.74 -9.94
CA ARG A 40 -18.35 18.20 -9.86
C ARG A 40 -18.92 18.83 -11.13
N GLY A 41 -19.84 18.12 -11.79
CA GLY A 41 -20.46 18.54 -13.06
C GLY A 41 -19.58 18.42 -14.29
N GLN A 42 -18.35 17.91 -14.18
CA GLN A 42 -17.50 17.64 -15.34
C GLN A 42 -17.91 16.35 -16.03
N GLN A 43 -17.66 16.27 -17.34
CA GLN A 43 -17.88 15.08 -18.15
C GLN A 43 -16.56 14.61 -18.76
N PRO A 44 -16.34 13.30 -18.90
CA PRO A 44 -15.21 12.79 -19.66
C PRO A 44 -15.42 13.11 -21.16
N VAL A 45 -14.31 13.43 -21.84
CA VAL A 45 -14.30 13.72 -23.28
C VAL A 45 -13.53 12.59 -23.98
N ASP A 46 -14.21 11.85 -24.85
CA ASP A 46 -13.58 10.79 -25.66
C ASP A 46 -12.51 11.39 -26.58
N ALA A 47 -11.34 10.79 -26.61
CA ALA A 47 -10.22 11.17 -27.47
C ALA A 47 -10.14 10.34 -28.77
N GLY A 48 -10.99 9.32 -28.94
CA GLY A 48 -11.11 8.50 -30.16
C GLY A 48 -10.03 7.43 -30.35
N ASP A 49 -9.11 7.27 -29.39
CA ASP A 49 -7.99 6.31 -29.43
C ASP A 49 -8.04 5.29 -28.28
N GLY A 50 -9.21 5.04 -27.71
CA GLY A 50 -9.38 4.22 -26.51
C GLY A 50 -8.94 4.93 -25.22
N THR A 51 -8.77 6.26 -25.30
CA THR A 51 -8.51 7.14 -24.15
C THR A 51 -9.59 8.21 -24.02
N PHE A 52 -9.66 8.83 -22.86
CA PHE A 52 -10.55 9.97 -22.61
C PHE A 52 -9.84 11.02 -21.74
N ALA A 53 -10.25 12.27 -21.90
CA ALA A 53 -9.78 13.38 -21.08
C ALA A 53 -10.73 13.63 -19.91
N PHE A 54 -10.22 13.79 -18.70
CA PHE A 54 -10.95 14.17 -17.51
C PHE A 54 -10.02 14.78 -16.46
N GLY A 55 -10.41 15.88 -15.82
CA GLY A 55 -9.63 16.52 -14.76
C GLY A 55 -8.24 16.99 -15.19
N GLY A 56 -8.08 17.39 -16.45
CA GLY A 56 -6.80 17.83 -17.02
C GLY A 56 -5.80 16.70 -17.31
N LYS A 57 -6.22 15.45 -17.29
CA LYS A 57 -5.40 14.26 -17.57
C LYS A 57 -6.05 13.39 -18.63
N ARG A 58 -5.24 12.54 -19.27
CA ARG A 58 -5.69 11.47 -20.17
C ARG A 58 -5.73 10.12 -19.47
N TRP A 59 -6.80 9.40 -19.68
CA TRP A 59 -7.09 8.11 -19.07
C TRP A 59 -7.38 7.07 -20.14
N ARG A 60 -7.02 5.81 -19.90
CA ARG A 60 -7.37 4.68 -20.79
C ARG A 60 -8.69 4.05 -20.37
N GLY A 61 -9.33 3.35 -21.33
CA GLY A 61 -10.50 2.52 -21.12
C GLY A 61 -11.82 3.23 -21.44
N ALA A 62 -12.93 2.61 -21.08
CA ALA A 62 -14.27 3.09 -21.34
C ALA A 62 -14.86 3.74 -20.08
N PRO A 63 -15.04 5.08 -20.05
CA PRO A 63 -15.57 5.78 -18.90
C PRO A 63 -17.08 5.52 -18.72
N SER A 64 -17.50 5.43 -17.48
CA SER A 64 -18.92 5.37 -17.09
C SER A 64 -19.14 6.15 -15.79
N THR A 65 -20.33 6.74 -15.67
CA THR A 65 -20.75 7.44 -14.46
C THR A 65 -21.48 6.49 -13.54
N VAL A 66 -21.10 6.46 -12.26
CA VAL A 66 -21.71 5.58 -11.26
C VAL A 66 -22.10 6.36 -9.99
N PRO A 67 -23.17 5.98 -9.28
CA PRO A 67 -23.45 6.54 -7.97
C PRO A 67 -22.37 6.06 -6.96
N VAL A 68 -21.83 6.99 -6.16
CA VAL A 68 -20.89 6.72 -5.07
C VAL A 68 -21.62 6.72 -3.73
N ASP A 69 -22.49 7.70 -3.55
CA ASP A 69 -23.46 7.79 -2.45
C ASP A 69 -24.71 8.55 -2.92
N GLY A 70 -25.68 8.75 -2.06
CA GLY A 70 -27.01 9.29 -2.43
C GLY A 70 -27.02 10.63 -3.19
N SER A 71 -25.89 11.35 -3.24
CA SER A 71 -25.79 12.67 -3.84
C SER A 71 -24.63 12.85 -4.82
N ARG A 72 -23.63 11.99 -4.80
CA ARG A 72 -22.41 12.11 -5.62
C ARG A 72 -22.35 11.06 -6.72
N LEU A 73 -21.92 11.53 -7.88
CA LEU A 73 -21.59 10.67 -9.02
C LEU A 73 -20.07 10.61 -9.17
N GLY A 74 -19.55 9.40 -9.33
CA GLY A 74 -18.14 9.14 -9.61
C GLY A 74 -17.92 8.74 -11.05
N LEU A 75 -16.68 8.81 -11.49
CA LEU A 75 -16.23 8.33 -12.78
C LEU A 75 -15.48 7.01 -12.60
N VAL A 76 -15.96 5.96 -13.23
CA VAL A 76 -15.31 4.65 -13.29
C VAL A 76 -14.90 4.39 -14.74
N THR A 77 -13.75 3.77 -14.94
CA THR A 77 -13.35 3.23 -16.23
C THR A 77 -13.11 1.74 -16.14
N ALA A 78 -13.59 0.99 -17.15
CA ALA A 78 -13.24 -0.40 -17.35
C ALA A 78 -12.01 -0.48 -18.26
N ILE A 79 -10.98 -1.20 -17.79
CA ILE A 79 -9.68 -1.24 -18.46
C ILE A 79 -9.01 -2.61 -18.23
N ASP A 80 -8.25 -3.09 -19.21
CA ASP A 80 -7.36 -4.24 -19.02
C ASP A 80 -6.34 -3.95 -17.91
N VAL A 81 -6.09 -4.94 -17.02
CA VAL A 81 -5.21 -4.74 -15.86
C VAL A 81 -3.78 -4.36 -16.25
N ASP A 82 -3.25 -4.91 -17.35
CA ASP A 82 -1.90 -4.55 -17.81
C ASP A 82 -1.84 -3.11 -18.32
N GLN A 83 -2.88 -2.65 -19.02
CA GLN A 83 -2.99 -1.24 -19.43
C GLN A 83 -3.13 -0.29 -18.23
N TYR A 84 -3.84 -0.69 -17.19
CA TYR A 84 -3.91 0.06 -15.93
C TYR A 84 -2.52 0.20 -15.29
N LEU A 85 -1.74 -0.88 -15.27
CA LEU A 85 -0.41 -0.89 -14.66
C LEU A 85 0.60 0.04 -15.37
N LEU A 86 0.40 0.36 -16.66
CA LEU A 86 1.27 1.32 -17.36
C LEU A 86 1.33 2.67 -16.65
N GLY A 87 0.21 3.12 -16.10
CA GLY A 87 0.12 4.39 -15.37
C GLY A 87 0.25 4.24 -13.84
N VAL A 88 0.34 3.03 -13.30
CA VAL A 88 0.55 2.76 -11.87
C VAL A 88 2.03 2.62 -11.55
N ILE A 89 2.75 1.75 -12.26
CA ILE A 89 4.14 1.39 -11.91
C ILE A 89 5.07 2.61 -11.86
N PRO A 90 4.99 3.60 -12.79
CA PRO A 90 5.86 4.77 -12.72
C PRO A 90 5.61 5.70 -11.52
N LEU A 91 4.44 5.61 -10.89
CA LEU A 91 4.09 6.37 -9.68
C LEU A 91 4.45 5.64 -8.39
N GLU A 92 4.61 4.32 -8.45
CA GLU A 92 5.02 3.50 -7.32
C GLU A 92 6.54 3.40 -7.20
N LEU A 93 7.24 3.23 -8.33
CA LEU A 93 8.69 3.12 -8.41
C LEU A 93 9.27 4.07 -9.46
N SER A 94 10.46 4.60 -9.19
CA SER A 94 11.19 5.34 -10.23
C SER A 94 11.46 4.44 -11.44
N PRO A 95 11.15 4.88 -12.67
CA PRO A 95 11.45 4.13 -13.89
C PRO A 95 12.97 3.87 -14.12
N SER A 96 13.85 4.57 -13.38
CA SER A 96 15.30 4.35 -13.41
C SER A 96 15.78 3.17 -12.55
N TRP A 97 14.88 2.51 -11.83
CA TRP A 97 15.24 1.35 -11.00
C TRP A 97 15.52 0.10 -11.85
N PRO A 98 16.25 -0.90 -11.32
CA PRO A 98 16.54 -2.13 -12.06
C PRO A 98 15.27 -2.82 -12.57
N ALA A 99 15.32 -3.36 -13.78
CA ALA A 99 14.17 -3.99 -14.44
C ALA A 99 13.51 -5.08 -13.58
N ALA A 100 14.30 -5.91 -12.88
CA ALA A 100 13.76 -6.95 -12.01
C ALA A 100 12.92 -6.39 -10.84
N ALA A 101 13.25 -5.20 -10.32
CA ALA A 101 12.45 -4.54 -9.29
C ALA A 101 11.12 -4.03 -9.86
N LEU A 102 11.15 -3.43 -11.06
CA LEU A 102 9.94 -2.97 -11.77
C LEU A 102 9.04 -4.16 -12.13
N GLN A 103 9.62 -5.28 -12.56
CA GLN A 103 8.91 -6.53 -12.87
C GLN A 103 8.25 -7.12 -11.61
N ALA A 104 8.98 -7.21 -10.50
CA ALA A 104 8.43 -7.68 -9.22
C ALA A 104 7.27 -6.80 -8.76
N GLN A 105 7.39 -5.47 -8.86
CA GLN A 105 6.31 -4.53 -8.55
C GLN A 105 5.12 -4.73 -9.49
N ALA A 106 5.34 -4.95 -10.79
CA ALA A 106 4.26 -5.15 -11.76
C ALA A 106 3.44 -6.42 -11.43
N ILE A 107 4.12 -7.54 -11.09
CA ILE A 107 3.45 -8.78 -10.66
C ILE A 107 2.63 -8.53 -9.38
N VAL A 108 3.22 -7.86 -8.37
CA VAL A 108 2.51 -7.56 -7.11
C VAL A 108 1.33 -6.61 -7.34
N ALA A 109 1.51 -5.55 -8.13
CA ALA A 109 0.45 -4.58 -8.40
C ALA A 109 -0.72 -5.21 -9.19
N ARG A 110 -0.41 -6.09 -10.13
CA ARG A 110 -1.42 -6.87 -10.88
C ARG A 110 -2.18 -7.79 -9.94
N THR A 111 -1.47 -8.55 -9.13
CA THR A 111 -2.08 -9.45 -8.13
C THR A 111 -2.98 -8.69 -7.17
N TYR A 112 -2.52 -7.52 -6.68
CA TYR A 112 -3.30 -6.64 -5.81
C TYR A 112 -4.61 -6.19 -6.46
N ALA A 113 -4.55 -5.69 -7.70
CA ALA A 113 -5.73 -5.21 -8.40
C ALA A 113 -6.75 -6.32 -8.66
N LEU A 114 -6.27 -7.50 -9.07
CA LEU A 114 -7.12 -8.63 -9.38
C LEU A 114 -7.71 -9.31 -8.13
N ALA A 115 -6.96 -9.37 -7.03
CA ALA A 115 -7.47 -9.86 -5.75
C ALA A 115 -8.59 -8.96 -5.16
N ARG A 116 -8.71 -7.71 -5.64
CA ARG A 116 -9.74 -6.75 -5.20
C ARG A 116 -10.99 -6.72 -6.08
N ARG A 117 -11.07 -7.54 -7.11
CA ARG A 117 -12.27 -7.63 -7.94
C ARG A 117 -13.47 -8.02 -7.09
N THR A 118 -14.58 -7.30 -7.28
CA THR A 118 -15.79 -7.49 -6.49
C THR A 118 -17.02 -7.17 -7.31
N LEU A 119 -18.14 -7.82 -7.01
CA LEU A 119 -19.46 -7.47 -7.56
C LEU A 119 -20.27 -6.60 -6.60
N SER A 120 -19.79 -6.35 -5.39
CA SER A 120 -20.54 -5.63 -4.37
C SER A 120 -20.60 -4.12 -4.58
N ARG A 121 -19.74 -3.58 -5.47
CA ARG A 121 -19.69 -2.15 -5.81
C ARG A 121 -19.32 -1.97 -7.29
N PRO A 122 -19.60 -0.78 -7.88
CA PRO A 122 -19.36 -0.53 -9.31
C PRO A 122 -17.86 -0.43 -9.70
N TRP A 123 -16.92 -0.47 -8.75
CA TRP A 123 -15.47 -0.44 -9.02
C TRP A 123 -14.72 -1.48 -8.18
N ASP A 124 -13.54 -1.86 -8.64
CA ASP A 124 -12.66 -2.80 -7.96
C ASP A 124 -11.59 -2.09 -7.13
N VAL A 125 -10.96 -1.06 -7.72
CA VAL A 125 -9.91 -0.24 -7.12
C VAL A 125 -10.18 1.24 -7.33
N VAL A 126 -9.54 2.09 -6.53
CA VAL A 126 -9.54 3.55 -6.70
C VAL A 126 -8.17 4.03 -7.19
N ALA A 127 -8.15 5.13 -7.95
CA ALA A 127 -6.98 5.69 -8.61
C ALA A 127 -6.10 6.57 -7.70
N ASP A 128 -6.22 6.46 -6.38
CA ASP A 128 -5.49 7.27 -5.39
C ASP A 128 -4.74 6.40 -4.36
N ASP A 129 -4.16 7.03 -3.33
CA ASP A 129 -3.37 6.38 -2.28
C ASP A 129 -4.17 5.39 -1.42
N ALA A 130 -5.49 5.30 -1.60
CA ALA A 130 -6.32 4.33 -0.89
C ALA A 130 -6.10 2.90 -1.44
N ASP A 131 -5.86 2.76 -2.75
CA ASP A 131 -5.44 1.50 -3.38
C ASP A 131 -4.06 1.67 -4.05
N GLN A 132 -4.04 2.07 -5.32
CA GLN A 132 -2.84 2.26 -6.12
C GLN A 132 -2.96 3.57 -6.90
N ARG A 133 -2.00 4.46 -6.75
CA ARG A 133 -1.99 5.71 -7.51
C ARG A 133 -1.92 5.42 -9.00
N TRP A 134 -2.95 5.81 -9.73
CA TRP A 134 -2.98 5.71 -11.18
C TRP A 134 -2.95 7.10 -11.82
N GLY A 135 -1.93 7.37 -12.61
CA GLY A 135 -1.72 8.67 -13.23
C GLY A 135 -2.27 8.79 -14.65
N GLY A 136 -2.96 7.76 -15.15
CA GLY A 136 -3.42 7.71 -16.55
C GLY A 136 -2.25 7.58 -17.53
N VAL A 137 -2.50 7.98 -18.79
CA VAL A 137 -1.53 7.93 -19.89
C VAL A 137 -0.34 8.86 -19.64
N ASP A 138 -0.58 10.01 -19.01
CA ASP A 138 0.45 11.02 -18.78
C ASP A 138 1.55 10.58 -17.80
N ALA A 139 1.29 9.52 -17.02
CA ALA A 139 2.27 8.94 -16.11
C ALA A 139 3.08 7.79 -16.72
N GLU A 140 2.73 7.29 -17.90
CA GLU A 140 3.39 6.13 -18.51
C GLU A 140 4.87 6.41 -18.79
N ALA A 141 5.72 5.40 -18.55
CA ALA A 141 7.16 5.50 -18.75
C ALA A 141 7.71 4.24 -19.44
N PRO A 142 8.60 4.35 -20.44
CA PRO A 142 9.04 3.22 -21.26
C PRO A 142 9.60 2.04 -20.45
N ALA A 143 10.44 2.27 -19.44
CA ALA A 143 11.03 1.21 -18.63
C ALA A 143 9.98 0.48 -17.80
N ALA A 144 9.01 1.20 -17.23
CA ALA A 144 7.89 0.60 -16.49
C ALA A 144 6.96 -0.18 -17.44
N SER A 145 6.66 0.36 -18.61
CA SER A 145 5.86 -0.32 -19.63
C SER A 145 6.53 -1.60 -20.12
N ALA A 146 7.86 -1.59 -20.30
CA ALA A 146 8.62 -2.79 -20.66
C ALA A 146 8.55 -3.86 -19.55
N ALA A 147 8.61 -3.45 -18.26
CA ALA A 147 8.48 -4.37 -17.14
C ALA A 147 7.08 -4.99 -17.02
N VAL A 148 6.03 -4.20 -17.24
CA VAL A 148 4.63 -4.69 -17.32
C VAL A 148 4.48 -5.70 -18.45
N GLY A 149 4.99 -5.37 -19.65
CA GLY A 149 4.95 -6.28 -20.82
C GLY A 149 5.71 -7.58 -20.60
N ALA A 150 6.92 -7.52 -19.99
CA ALA A 150 7.73 -8.70 -19.71
C ALA A 150 7.13 -9.63 -18.64
N THR A 151 6.17 -9.13 -17.84
CA THR A 151 5.46 -9.90 -16.82
C THR A 151 3.97 -10.01 -17.10
N ARG A 152 3.58 -9.85 -18.37
CA ARG A 152 2.18 -9.85 -18.77
C ARG A 152 1.46 -11.09 -18.23
N GLY A 153 0.30 -10.86 -17.62
CA GLY A 153 -0.53 -11.92 -17.07
C GLY A 153 0.01 -12.60 -15.80
N GLN A 154 1.26 -12.36 -15.40
CA GLN A 154 1.82 -13.01 -14.21
C GLN A 154 1.26 -12.42 -12.92
N VAL A 155 0.87 -13.30 -12.00
CA VAL A 155 0.35 -12.99 -10.66
C VAL A 155 0.94 -13.91 -9.61
N LEU A 156 0.90 -13.49 -8.37
CA LEU A 156 1.16 -14.36 -7.22
C LEU A 156 -0.12 -15.11 -6.85
N GLY A 157 -0.04 -16.44 -6.89
CA GLY A 157 -1.11 -17.35 -6.49
C GLY A 157 -0.88 -17.96 -5.12
N TYR A 158 -1.97 -18.18 -4.38
CA TYR A 158 -2.01 -18.96 -3.14
C TYR A 158 -3.36 -19.61 -2.98
N ALA A 159 -3.38 -20.90 -2.61
CA ALA A 159 -4.59 -21.69 -2.38
C ALA A 159 -5.64 -21.61 -3.52
N GLY A 160 -5.15 -21.61 -4.79
CA GLY A 160 -6.01 -21.66 -5.97
C GLY A 160 -6.57 -20.32 -6.47
N GLY A 161 -6.12 -19.21 -5.90
CA GLY A 161 -6.53 -17.86 -6.35
C GLY A 161 -5.40 -16.84 -6.25
N PRO A 162 -5.65 -15.58 -6.68
CA PRO A 162 -4.70 -14.48 -6.47
C PRO A 162 -4.42 -14.30 -4.97
N ALA A 163 -3.13 -14.23 -4.60
CA ALA A 163 -2.73 -14.01 -3.23
C ALA A 163 -3.11 -12.59 -2.75
N ALA A 164 -3.47 -12.45 -1.48
CA ALA A 164 -3.56 -11.14 -0.86
C ALA A 164 -2.14 -10.56 -0.73
N VAL A 165 -1.83 -9.51 -1.49
CA VAL A 165 -0.50 -8.92 -1.51
C VAL A 165 -0.55 -7.45 -1.14
N PHE A 166 0.57 -6.97 -0.56
CA PHE A 166 0.76 -5.58 -0.18
C PHE A 166 2.20 -5.17 -0.48
N TYR A 167 2.44 -3.87 -0.54
CA TYR A 167 3.77 -3.31 -0.71
C TYR A 167 3.90 -1.96 -0.02
N SER A 168 5.10 -1.60 0.35
CA SER A 168 5.41 -0.30 0.96
C SER A 168 6.81 0.15 0.60
N ALA A 169 7.08 1.44 0.74
CA ALA A 169 8.35 2.02 0.30
C ALA A 169 9.56 1.34 0.98
N CYS A 170 9.58 1.24 2.30
CA CYS A 170 10.69 0.64 3.04
C CYS A 170 10.17 -0.05 4.31
N CYS A 171 10.54 -1.31 4.51
CA CYS A 171 10.15 -2.05 5.71
C CYS A 171 11.01 -1.70 6.95
N GLY A 172 12.20 -1.13 6.76
CA GLY A 172 13.12 -0.75 7.85
C GLY A 172 14.01 -1.88 8.36
N GLY A 173 14.09 -3.03 7.65
CA GLY A 173 14.94 -4.17 7.98
C GLY A 173 14.19 -5.48 8.28
N HIS A 174 12.88 -5.42 8.43
CA HIS A 174 12.00 -6.59 8.58
C HIS A 174 10.59 -6.22 8.14
N THR A 175 9.93 -7.05 7.34
CA THR A 175 8.54 -6.80 6.97
C THR A 175 7.60 -7.11 8.14
N ALA A 176 6.43 -6.51 8.15
CA ALA A 176 5.44 -6.67 9.21
C ALA A 176 4.53 -7.88 8.97
N ASP A 177 4.09 -8.54 10.05
CA ASP A 177 2.98 -9.49 10.00
C ASP A 177 1.65 -8.73 9.79
N ALA A 178 0.94 -9.08 8.71
CA ALA A 178 -0.32 -8.44 8.35
C ALA A 178 -1.38 -8.61 9.45
N SER A 179 -1.47 -9.80 10.04
CA SER A 179 -2.46 -10.11 11.09
C SER A 179 -2.19 -9.38 12.40
N GLN A 180 -0.92 -9.15 12.74
CA GLN A 180 -0.55 -8.38 13.93
C GLN A 180 -0.78 -6.88 13.73
N LEU A 181 -0.57 -6.38 12.51
CA LEU A 181 -0.74 -4.96 12.22
C LEU A 181 -2.22 -4.56 12.01
N TRP A 182 -2.98 -5.39 11.33
CA TRP A 182 -4.35 -5.07 10.90
C TRP A 182 -5.42 -5.99 11.50
N GLY A 183 -5.03 -7.05 12.20
CA GLY A 183 -5.95 -8.09 12.65
C GLY A 183 -6.29 -9.09 11.54
N GLY A 184 -7.25 -9.96 11.80
CA GLY A 184 -7.69 -11.00 10.88
C GLY A 184 -6.89 -12.31 10.97
N ALA A 185 -7.23 -13.27 10.12
CA ALA A 185 -6.56 -14.56 10.07
C ALA A 185 -5.11 -14.40 9.54
N PRO A 186 -4.12 -15.09 10.15
CA PRO A 186 -2.76 -15.02 9.69
C PRO A 186 -2.60 -15.72 8.34
N LEU A 187 -1.95 -15.02 7.40
CA LEU A 187 -1.56 -15.57 6.10
C LEU A 187 -0.09 -16.00 6.17
N PRO A 188 0.25 -17.28 5.89
CA PRO A 188 1.61 -17.79 6.07
C PRO A 188 2.69 -16.95 5.36
N TYR A 189 2.39 -16.46 4.17
CA TYR A 189 3.27 -15.66 3.34
C TYR A 189 3.29 -14.15 3.69
N LEU A 190 2.52 -13.70 4.70
CA LEU A 190 2.48 -12.31 5.21
C LEU A 190 2.80 -12.23 6.72
N ARG A 191 3.55 -13.21 7.24
CA ARG A 191 4.00 -13.24 8.64
C ARG A 191 5.17 -12.30 8.93
N GLY A 192 5.74 -11.71 7.90
CA GLY A 192 6.94 -10.90 7.99
C GLY A 192 8.21 -11.71 7.76
N VAL A 193 9.20 -11.06 7.14
CA VAL A 193 10.51 -11.65 6.82
C VAL A 193 11.62 -10.63 7.08
N PRO A 194 12.84 -11.08 7.47
CA PRO A 194 14.01 -10.22 7.51
C PRO A 194 14.33 -9.65 6.12
N ASP A 195 14.69 -8.37 6.06
CA ASP A 195 15.07 -7.67 4.84
C ASP A 195 16.40 -6.92 5.02
N PRO A 196 17.52 -7.57 4.83
CA PRO A 196 18.84 -6.93 4.92
C PRO A 196 19.13 -6.00 3.74
N TYR A 197 18.37 -6.11 2.65
CA TYR A 197 18.61 -5.34 1.43
C TYR A 197 18.21 -3.89 1.56
N CYS A 198 17.20 -3.53 2.34
CA CYS A 198 16.71 -2.17 2.43
C CYS A 198 17.56 -1.24 3.33
N VAL A 199 18.65 -1.73 3.90
CA VAL A 199 19.56 -0.93 4.78
C VAL A 199 20.03 0.38 4.14
N PRO A 200 20.40 0.44 2.83
CA PRO A 200 20.82 1.69 2.21
C PRO A 200 19.65 2.64 1.84
N ALA A 201 18.40 2.28 2.15
CA ALA A 201 17.25 3.13 1.81
C ALA A 201 17.24 4.44 2.62
N PRO A 202 16.84 5.57 2.00
CA PRO A 202 16.80 6.88 2.68
C PRO A 202 15.91 6.89 3.92
N ASP A 203 14.86 6.09 3.92
CA ASP A 203 13.90 5.97 5.01
C ASP A 203 14.18 4.76 5.93
N TYR A 204 15.36 4.12 5.82
CA TYR A 204 15.71 2.99 6.69
C TYR A 204 15.72 3.36 8.16
N ARG A 205 16.22 4.57 8.46
CA ARG A 205 16.14 5.22 9.78
C ARG A 205 15.66 6.66 9.56
N TRP A 206 14.85 7.15 10.46
CA TRP A 206 14.37 8.51 10.41
C TRP A 206 14.09 9.07 11.81
N THR A 207 14.27 10.38 11.95
CA THR A 207 13.82 11.16 13.08
C THR A 207 12.91 12.27 12.57
N ARG A 208 11.80 12.50 13.22
CA ARG A 208 10.84 13.57 12.92
C ARG A 208 10.33 14.17 14.23
N SER A 209 9.94 15.43 14.14
CA SER A 209 9.30 16.13 15.24
C SER A 209 7.95 16.71 14.83
N ALA A 210 7.02 16.73 15.76
CA ALA A 210 5.76 17.45 15.65
C ALA A 210 5.70 18.51 16.75
N PRO A 211 5.34 19.75 16.44
CA PRO A 211 5.05 20.74 17.48
C PRO A 211 4.07 20.16 18.50
N LEU A 212 4.25 20.45 19.78
CA LEU A 212 3.43 19.87 20.84
C LEU A 212 1.93 20.21 20.66
N GLY A 213 1.63 21.41 20.11
CA GLY A 213 0.26 21.80 19.75
C GLY A 213 -0.39 20.87 18.71
N ARG A 214 0.38 20.34 17.72
CA ARG A 214 -0.13 19.35 16.77
C ARG A 214 -0.46 18.03 17.46
N ALA A 215 0.40 17.58 18.38
CA ALA A 215 0.15 16.36 19.16
C ALA A 215 -1.08 16.52 20.07
N LEU A 216 -1.23 17.67 20.74
CA LEU A 216 -2.39 17.96 21.57
C LEU A 216 -3.69 18.09 20.73
N ALA A 217 -3.63 18.67 19.54
CA ALA A 217 -4.78 18.68 18.63
C ALA A 217 -5.21 17.27 18.21
N ALA A 218 -4.25 16.35 18.02
CA ALA A 218 -4.53 14.97 17.63
C ALA A 218 -5.04 14.10 18.79
N PHE A 219 -4.54 14.31 20.02
CA PHE A 219 -4.73 13.38 21.13
C PHE A 219 -5.36 14.02 22.39
N GLY A 220 -5.48 15.34 22.46
CA GLY A 220 -5.91 16.07 23.66
C GLY A 220 -7.28 15.66 24.20
N ALA A 221 -8.21 15.25 23.34
CA ALA A 221 -9.50 14.70 23.77
C ALA A 221 -9.35 13.50 24.72
N ARG A 222 -8.25 12.74 24.62
CA ARG A 222 -7.99 11.57 25.45
C ARG A 222 -6.98 11.81 26.57
N ILE A 223 -5.96 12.67 26.35
CA ILE A 223 -4.88 12.89 27.31
C ILE A 223 -5.01 14.18 28.14
N GLY A 224 -5.92 15.10 27.75
CA GLY A 224 -6.04 16.44 28.36
C GLY A 224 -5.22 17.50 27.62
N ALA A 225 -4.99 18.63 28.31
CA ALA A 225 -4.32 19.79 27.74
C ALA A 225 -2.80 19.75 27.81
N THR A 226 -2.23 18.72 28.44
CA THR A 226 -0.77 18.54 28.58
C THR A 226 -0.30 17.23 27.99
N LEU A 227 0.96 17.20 27.55
CA LEU A 227 1.67 15.97 27.12
C LEU A 227 3.09 16.06 27.70
N VAL A 228 3.44 15.14 28.59
CA VAL A 228 4.69 15.16 29.35
C VAL A 228 5.61 14.00 29.02
N GLY A 229 5.10 12.93 28.38
CA GLY A 229 5.89 11.77 28.04
C GLY A 229 5.16 10.80 27.13
N ALA A 230 5.86 9.77 26.68
CA ALA A 230 5.31 8.68 25.90
C ALA A 230 6.14 7.39 26.09
N ASP A 231 5.44 6.25 26.05
CA ASP A 231 6.04 4.92 26.08
C ASP A 231 5.61 4.10 24.87
N LEU A 232 6.51 3.25 24.39
CA LEU A 232 6.22 2.24 23.38
C LEU A 232 5.81 0.93 24.08
N GLY A 233 4.73 0.33 23.60
CA GLY A 233 4.29 -0.99 24.05
C GLY A 233 5.20 -2.11 23.57
N ALA A 234 4.93 -3.33 24.04
CA ALA A 234 5.68 -4.51 23.65
C ALA A 234 5.77 -4.66 22.11
N PRO A 235 6.95 -5.03 21.60
CA PRO A 235 7.11 -5.27 20.16
C PRO A 235 6.43 -6.56 19.72
N ASP A 236 6.06 -6.62 18.45
CA ASP A 236 5.71 -7.84 17.74
C ASP A 236 6.97 -8.61 17.28
N ASP A 237 6.77 -9.75 16.58
CA ASP A 237 7.87 -10.59 16.09
C ASP A 237 8.79 -9.88 15.07
N SER A 238 8.32 -8.78 14.45
CA SER A 238 9.12 -7.94 13.55
C SER A 238 9.89 -6.84 14.28
N GLY A 239 9.72 -6.73 15.61
CA GLY A 239 10.30 -5.68 16.44
C GLY A 239 9.53 -4.36 16.43
N ARG A 240 8.30 -4.33 15.89
CA ARG A 240 7.44 -3.14 15.88
C ARG A 240 6.64 -3.05 17.17
N PRO A 241 6.57 -1.88 17.82
CA PRO A 241 5.69 -1.70 18.96
C PRO A 241 4.23 -1.80 18.49
N ARG A 242 3.38 -2.43 19.28
CA ARG A 242 1.95 -2.55 18.97
C ARG A 242 1.18 -1.30 19.34
N THR A 243 1.63 -0.61 20.38
CA THR A 243 0.96 0.55 20.96
C THR A 243 1.94 1.67 21.30
N VAL A 244 1.38 2.87 21.44
CA VAL A 244 2.03 4.05 22.02
C VAL A 244 1.13 4.54 23.14
N THR A 245 1.67 4.66 24.35
CA THR A 245 1.01 5.30 25.48
C THR A 245 1.50 6.72 25.60
N LEU A 246 0.62 7.70 25.63
CA LEU A 246 0.91 9.11 25.85
C LEU A 246 0.54 9.46 27.29
N HIS A 247 1.45 10.16 28.00
CA HIS A 247 1.29 10.62 29.36
C HIS A 247 0.92 12.12 29.36
N GLY A 248 -0.27 12.44 29.87
CA GLY A 248 -0.79 13.79 29.98
C GLY A 248 -1.45 14.02 31.34
N GLU A 249 -2.55 14.79 31.38
CA GLU A 249 -3.43 14.84 32.55
C GLU A 249 -4.05 13.47 32.83
N ARG A 250 -4.16 12.67 31.79
CA ARG A 250 -4.57 11.25 31.83
C ARG A 250 -3.71 10.48 30.84
N ASP A 251 -3.37 9.25 31.19
CA ASP A 251 -2.69 8.36 30.26
C ASP A 251 -3.67 7.79 29.24
N ALA A 252 -3.23 7.73 27.98
CA ALA A 252 -4.00 7.09 26.93
C ALA A 252 -3.13 6.27 25.98
N THR A 253 -3.56 5.04 25.74
CA THR A 253 -2.89 4.11 24.84
C THR A 253 -3.60 4.09 23.49
N PHE A 254 -2.81 4.09 22.42
CA PHE A 254 -3.22 4.08 21.02
C PHE A 254 -2.55 2.90 20.31
N GLY A 255 -3.24 2.24 19.40
CA GLY A 255 -2.58 1.37 18.43
C GLY A 255 -1.60 2.18 17.57
N VAL A 256 -0.43 1.60 17.24
CA VAL A 256 0.59 2.32 16.46
C VAL A 256 0.07 2.83 15.12
N GLY A 257 -0.85 2.09 14.47
CA GLY A 257 -1.50 2.51 13.23
C GLY A 257 -2.39 3.75 13.42
N ASP A 258 -3.15 3.82 14.52
CA ASP A 258 -3.99 4.97 14.86
C ASP A 258 -3.15 6.18 15.24
N PHE A 259 -2.08 5.98 16.02
CA PHE A 259 -1.12 7.02 16.35
C PHE A 259 -0.52 7.64 15.06
N ARG A 260 -0.09 6.79 14.12
CA ARG A 260 0.42 7.24 12.83
C ARG A 260 -0.63 8.00 12.01
N ARG A 261 -1.87 7.53 12.01
CA ARG A 261 -2.97 8.16 11.28
C ARG A 261 -3.30 9.53 11.85
N ALA A 262 -3.34 9.66 13.17
CA ALA A 262 -3.69 10.90 13.86
C ALA A 262 -2.62 12.00 13.67
N LEU A 263 -1.32 11.66 13.75
CA LEU A 263 -0.23 12.61 13.53
C LEU A 263 0.11 12.85 12.06
N GLY A 264 -0.30 11.96 11.17
CA GLY A 264 0.01 12.05 9.75
C GLY A 264 1.32 11.36 9.35
N SER A 265 1.37 10.89 8.09
CA SER A 265 2.50 10.14 7.54
C SER A 265 3.73 11.00 7.21
N ASP A 266 3.61 12.30 7.25
CA ASP A 266 4.71 13.25 7.16
C ASP A 266 5.56 13.26 8.44
N VAL A 267 4.94 13.07 9.60
CA VAL A 267 5.60 12.96 10.90
C VAL A 267 5.92 11.50 11.24
N VAL A 268 4.93 10.63 11.24
CA VAL A 268 5.09 9.20 11.56
C VAL A 268 5.21 8.39 10.28
N ARG A 269 6.44 8.24 9.77
CA ARG A 269 6.68 7.66 8.44
C ARG A 269 6.29 6.18 8.32
N SER A 270 6.38 5.43 9.42
CA SER A 270 6.08 3.99 9.45
C SER A 270 5.42 3.59 10.76
N THR A 271 5.04 2.33 10.86
CA THR A 271 4.59 1.69 12.10
C THR A 271 5.74 1.16 12.97
N TRP A 272 6.98 1.21 12.50
CA TRP A 272 8.15 0.79 13.27
C TRP A 272 8.76 1.97 14.00
N LEU A 273 8.17 2.34 15.13
CA LEU A 273 8.70 3.35 16.04
C LEU A 273 9.82 2.75 16.90
N ARG A 274 10.84 3.53 17.17
CA ARG A 274 11.97 3.17 18.03
C ARG A 274 12.02 3.97 19.32
N SER A 275 11.61 5.22 19.23
CA SER A 275 11.39 6.09 20.39
C SER A 275 10.31 7.11 20.11
N VAL A 276 9.62 7.55 21.15
CA VAL A 276 8.71 8.68 21.17
C VAL A 276 8.99 9.46 22.44
N GLN A 277 9.40 10.72 22.33
CA GLN A 277 9.82 11.52 23.47
C GLN A 277 9.29 12.94 23.38
N VAL A 278 8.96 13.53 24.51
CA VAL A 278 8.62 14.97 24.60
C VAL A 278 9.93 15.72 24.87
N ASP A 279 10.32 16.58 23.92
CA ASP A 279 11.45 17.50 24.09
C ASP A 279 10.88 18.87 24.47
N ALA A 280 10.99 19.18 25.77
CA ALA A 280 10.59 20.46 26.33
C ALA A 280 11.78 21.45 26.50
N THR A 281 12.99 21.06 26.09
CA THR A 281 14.21 21.87 26.26
C THR A 281 14.38 22.92 25.16
N GLN A 282 13.69 22.75 24.04
CA GLN A 282 13.71 23.70 22.94
C GLN A 282 12.77 24.90 23.19
N ALA A 283 13.04 26.02 22.54
CA ALA A 283 12.17 27.21 22.59
C ALA A 283 10.74 26.90 22.11
N ALA A 284 10.54 25.87 21.28
CA ALA A 284 9.26 25.34 20.87
C ALA A 284 9.20 23.84 21.23
N PRO A 285 8.54 23.45 22.33
CA PRO A 285 8.41 22.05 22.73
C PRO A 285 7.80 21.18 21.63
N ALA A 286 8.34 19.99 21.46
CA ALA A 286 7.97 19.07 20.39
C ALA A 286 7.90 17.61 20.86
N LEU A 287 7.04 16.83 20.18
CA LEU A 287 7.09 15.39 20.24
C LEU A 287 8.10 14.89 19.20
N VAL A 288 9.21 14.34 19.65
CA VAL A 288 10.29 13.78 18.82
C VAL A 288 10.06 12.29 18.66
N ILE A 289 10.08 11.82 17.43
CA ILE A 289 9.77 10.44 17.07
C ILE A 289 10.90 9.90 16.21
N GLU A 290 11.46 8.78 16.61
CA GLU A 290 12.41 8.01 15.81
C GLU A 290 11.77 6.72 15.32
N GLY A 291 12.13 6.30 14.12
CA GLY A 291 11.58 5.08 13.55
C GLY A 291 12.42 4.51 12.41
N SER A 292 11.91 3.43 11.86
CA SER A 292 12.51 2.69 10.75
C SER A 292 11.51 2.43 9.66
N GLY A 293 11.92 2.62 8.40
CA GLY A 293 11.09 2.34 7.24
C GLY A 293 10.09 3.44 6.89
N ARG A 294 9.33 3.21 5.82
CA ARG A 294 8.27 4.10 5.33
C ARG A 294 7.09 3.30 4.81
N GLY A 295 5.91 3.58 5.33
CA GLY A 295 4.67 2.87 5.03
C GLY A 295 4.31 1.85 6.11
N HIS A 296 3.49 0.88 5.76
CA HIS A 296 3.01 -0.14 6.71
C HIS A 296 3.98 -1.31 6.92
N GLY A 297 4.92 -1.54 5.99
CA GLY A 297 5.95 -2.58 6.10
C GLY A 297 5.49 -4.00 5.75
N VAL A 298 4.24 -4.24 5.38
CA VAL A 298 3.72 -5.57 5.02
C VAL A 298 4.03 -5.90 3.56
N GLY A 299 4.42 -7.14 3.26
CA GLY A 299 4.66 -7.66 1.92
C GLY A 299 5.93 -7.09 1.27
N LEU A 300 5.86 -6.71 -0.02
CA LEU A 300 7.03 -6.24 -0.77
C LEU A 300 7.58 -4.92 -0.21
N CYS A 301 8.85 -4.93 0.16
CA CYS A 301 9.63 -3.72 0.44
C CYS A 301 10.20 -3.19 -0.89
N GLN A 302 9.74 -2.03 -1.35
CA GLN A 302 10.16 -1.48 -2.65
C GLN A 302 11.66 -1.19 -2.69
N TRP A 303 12.21 -0.55 -1.66
CA TRP A 303 13.66 -0.30 -1.56
C TRP A 303 14.46 -1.60 -1.41
N GLY A 304 13.96 -2.59 -0.66
CA GLY A 304 14.60 -3.90 -0.59
C GLY A 304 14.61 -4.60 -1.94
N ALA A 305 13.49 -4.58 -2.68
CA ALA A 305 13.42 -5.12 -4.04
C ALA A 305 14.41 -4.42 -5.00
N ARG A 306 14.57 -3.09 -4.89
CA ARG A 306 15.56 -2.34 -5.67
C ARG A 306 16.98 -2.85 -5.46
N TYR A 307 17.40 -2.98 -4.20
CA TYR A 307 18.78 -3.40 -3.89
C TYR A 307 18.99 -4.89 -4.12
N CYS A 308 17.97 -5.71 -3.89
CA CYS A 308 17.99 -7.13 -4.26
C CYS A 308 18.20 -7.30 -5.78
N ALA A 309 17.45 -6.55 -6.59
CA ALA A 309 17.61 -6.51 -8.05
C ALA A 309 18.98 -5.97 -8.48
N ALA A 310 19.49 -4.95 -7.82
CA ALA A 310 20.83 -4.40 -8.08
C ALA A 310 21.95 -5.42 -7.75
N ALA A 311 21.70 -6.33 -6.83
CA ALA A 311 22.58 -7.45 -6.52
C ALA A 311 22.40 -8.65 -7.49
N GLY A 312 21.60 -8.53 -8.55
CA GLY A 312 21.42 -9.53 -9.61
C GLY A 312 20.23 -10.47 -9.42
N ALA A 313 19.38 -10.27 -8.41
CA ALA A 313 18.21 -11.11 -8.22
C ALA A 313 17.16 -10.86 -9.30
N SER A 314 16.53 -11.92 -9.80
CA SER A 314 15.37 -11.87 -10.69
C SER A 314 14.10 -11.43 -9.94
N ALA A 315 13.06 -11.02 -10.68
CA ALA A 315 11.76 -10.71 -10.10
C ALA A 315 11.19 -11.89 -9.29
N ALA A 316 11.32 -13.12 -9.79
CA ALA A 316 10.86 -14.31 -9.09
C ALA A 316 11.59 -14.52 -7.75
N GLN A 317 12.92 -14.34 -7.73
CA GLN A 317 13.71 -14.43 -6.49
C GLN A 317 13.33 -13.35 -5.47
N ILE A 318 13.11 -12.11 -5.93
CA ILE A 318 12.62 -11.02 -5.08
C ILE A 318 11.27 -11.39 -4.46
N LEU A 319 10.32 -11.86 -5.27
CA LEU A 319 8.98 -12.21 -4.79
C LEU A 319 9.01 -13.42 -3.83
N ALA A 320 9.87 -14.40 -4.05
CA ALA A 320 10.06 -15.52 -3.14
C ALA A 320 10.56 -15.10 -1.74
N VAL A 321 11.34 -14.01 -1.65
CA VAL A 321 11.78 -13.45 -0.37
C VAL A 321 10.59 -12.83 0.39
N TYR A 322 9.77 -12.01 -0.27
CA TYR A 322 8.74 -11.23 0.41
C TYR A 322 7.39 -11.94 0.56
N PHE A 323 7.15 -13.00 -0.22
CA PHE A 323 5.92 -13.78 -0.22
C PHE A 323 6.23 -15.29 -0.23
N PRO A 324 6.92 -15.81 0.81
CA PRO A 324 7.31 -17.21 0.86
C PRO A 324 6.10 -18.14 0.79
N GLY A 325 6.15 -19.18 -0.06
CA GLY A 325 5.06 -20.14 -0.23
C GLY A 325 3.95 -19.72 -1.21
N THR A 326 4.08 -18.56 -1.86
CA THR A 326 3.27 -18.22 -3.04
C THR A 326 3.98 -18.70 -4.32
N ALA A 327 3.22 -18.83 -5.40
CA ALA A 327 3.76 -19.19 -6.72
C ALA A 327 3.38 -18.12 -7.76
N ILE A 328 4.28 -17.85 -8.72
CA ILE A 328 3.95 -17.04 -9.89
C ILE A 328 3.19 -17.97 -10.86
N SER A 329 2.02 -17.53 -11.31
CA SER A 329 1.17 -18.19 -12.29
C SER A 329 0.74 -17.21 -13.38
N GLY A 330 0.37 -17.73 -14.57
CA GLY A 330 0.08 -16.91 -15.75
C GLY A 330 1.34 -16.46 -16.49
N GLY A 331 1.19 -15.97 -17.74
CA GLY A 331 2.27 -15.52 -18.62
C GLY A 331 2.17 -16.10 -20.01
#